data_cafd38628bce17b0194e080e69a4f0a6
#
_entry.id   cafd38628bce17b0194e080e69a4f0a6
#
_cell.length_a   1.000
_cell.length_b   1.000
_cell.length_c   1.000
_cell.angle_alpha   90.00
_cell.angle_beta   90.00
_cell.angle_gamma   90.00
#
_symmetry.space_group_name_H-M   'P 1'
#
loop_
_entity.id
_entity.type
_entity.pdbx_description
1 polymer ?
#
loop_
_entity_poly.entity_id
_entity_poly.type
_entity_poly.pdbx_seq_one_letter_code
_entity_poly.pdbx_strand_id
1 'polypeptide(L)'
;MVCTGYATVPHALLMTLCKRWHAETNSFHLPVGEMTVTLDDVTCLMHIPIEGRMWSHPKKMSRTDGTDLMVRHLGVQQAEVLKNCNEEYGGYISYKALREYYEGYIDSATRLSDPKNLGDPQKLERVLTAYVKSYFLYLVGCLLIGDKSNKCIELVYLTTMEDGYAGMHNYSWGGMTLAYLYHCLAEASLPGDRALGGSVTLLTVRNCHI
;
A
#
# COMPACT_ATOMS: atom_id res chain seq x y z
N MET A 1 -5.16 -6.01 16.93
CA MET A 1 -3.81 -5.44 17.04
C MET A 1 -2.94 -6.22 16.04
N VAL A 2 -2.86 -5.75 14.80
CA VAL A 2 -1.95 -6.37 13.82
C VAL A 2 -0.58 -5.84 14.19
N CYS A 3 0.24 -6.70 14.80
CA CYS A 3 1.65 -6.42 14.99
C CYS A 3 2.30 -6.39 13.62
N THR A 4 2.39 -5.21 13.02
CA THR A 4 3.36 -4.95 11.97
C THR A 4 4.74 -4.87 12.61
N GLY A 5 5.21 -5.99 13.14
CA GLY A 5 6.60 -6.17 13.48
C GLY A 5 7.38 -6.21 12.17
N TYR A 6 7.64 -5.06 11.61
CA TYR A 6 8.61 -4.94 10.52
C TYR A 6 9.95 -5.37 11.11
N ALA A 7 10.39 -6.56 10.75
CA ALA A 7 11.80 -6.87 10.88
C ALA A 7 12.51 -5.76 10.08
N THR A 8 13.25 -4.91 10.77
CA THR A 8 14.06 -3.87 10.13
C THR A 8 15.10 -4.57 9.30
N VAL A 9 14.85 -4.62 7.99
CA VAL A 9 15.81 -5.20 7.06
C VAL A 9 17.05 -4.33 7.05
N PRO A 10 18.25 -4.89 7.27
CA PRO A 10 19.45 -4.09 7.20
C PRO A 10 19.57 -3.43 5.83
N HIS A 11 19.70 -2.11 5.80
CA HIS A 11 19.84 -1.34 4.57
C HIS A 11 20.97 -1.88 3.66
N ALA A 12 22.07 -2.33 4.26
CA ALA A 12 23.18 -2.93 3.54
C ALA A 12 22.78 -4.21 2.77
N LEU A 13 21.90 -5.04 3.32
CA LEU A 13 21.39 -6.23 2.64
C LEU A 13 20.55 -5.83 1.43
N LEU A 14 19.63 -4.88 1.59
CA LEU A 14 18.80 -4.38 0.49
C LEU A 14 19.65 -3.81 -0.65
N MET A 15 20.63 -3.00 -0.32
CA MET A 15 21.54 -2.43 -1.32
C MET A 15 22.37 -3.49 -2.02
N THR A 16 22.77 -4.55 -1.31
CA THR A 16 23.50 -5.69 -1.92
C THR A 16 22.60 -6.44 -2.90
N LEU A 17 21.33 -6.67 -2.56
CA LEU A 17 20.37 -7.28 -3.46
C LEU A 17 20.10 -6.41 -4.70
N CYS A 18 19.92 -5.09 -4.53
CA CYS A 18 19.75 -4.18 -5.66
C CYS A 18 20.92 -4.23 -6.64
N LYS A 19 22.16 -4.30 -6.14
CA LYS A 19 23.36 -4.42 -6.99
C LYS A 19 23.48 -5.76 -7.74
N ARG A 20 22.74 -6.78 -7.33
CA ARG A 20 22.69 -8.10 -7.96
C ARG A 20 21.51 -8.28 -8.88
N TRP A 21 20.62 -7.29 -8.94
CA TRP A 21 19.44 -7.32 -9.80
C TRP A 21 19.81 -7.03 -11.25
N HIS A 22 19.33 -7.89 -12.16
CA HIS A 22 19.40 -7.71 -13.60
C HIS A 22 18.01 -7.44 -14.16
N ALA A 23 17.79 -6.22 -14.62
CA ALA A 23 16.48 -5.79 -15.12
C ALA A 23 16.05 -6.50 -16.43
N GLU A 24 17.00 -6.98 -17.22
CA GLU A 24 16.70 -7.69 -18.48
C GLU A 24 16.08 -9.07 -18.23
N THR A 25 16.56 -9.77 -17.21
CA THR A 25 16.06 -11.12 -16.85
C THR A 25 15.07 -11.09 -15.69
N ASN A 26 14.88 -9.93 -15.04
CA ASN A 26 14.13 -9.77 -13.80
C ASN A 26 14.55 -10.78 -12.72
N SER A 27 15.85 -10.95 -12.54
CA SER A 27 16.44 -11.91 -11.62
C SER A 27 17.64 -11.33 -10.84
N PHE A 28 17.94 -11.92 -9.70
CA PHE A 28 19.16 -11.69 -8.93
C PHE A 28 20.24 -12.67 -9.39
N HIS A 29 21.41 -12.19 -9.77
CA HIS A 29 22.58 -13.01 -10.04
C HIS A 29 23.33 -13.27 -8.74
N LEU A 30 23.08 -14.41 -8.13
CA LEU A 30 23.69 -14.86 -6.89
C LEU A 30 24.74 -15.96 -7.15
N PRO A 31 25.66 -16.22 -6.23
CA PRO A 31 26.63 -17.30 -6.37
C PRO A 31 26.00 -18.70 -6.57
N VAL A 32 24.78 -18.88 -6.09
CA VAL A 32 24.00 -20.12 -6.22
C VAL A 32 23.22 -20.23 -7.53
N GLY A 33 23.24 -19.20 -8.37
CA GLY A 33 22.52 -19.12 -9.62
C GLY A 33 21.58 -17.92 -9.70
N GLU A 34 20.78 -17.88 -10.77
CA GLU A 34 19.76 -16.85 -10.96
C GLU A 34 18.51 -17.18 -10.14
N MET A 35 18.03 -16.19 -9.42
CA MET A 35 16.83 -16.33 -8.58
C MET A 35 15.95 -15.09 -8.72
N THR A 36 14.63 -15.26 -8.63
CA THR A 36 13.70 -14.13 -8.60
C THR A 36 12.52 -14.41 -7.65
N VAL A 37 11.82 -13.36 -7.26
CA VAL A 37 10.52 -13.49 -6.57
C VAL A 37 9.47 -13.81 -7.62
N THR A 38 8.61 -14.78 -7.38
CA THR A 38 7.58 -15.23 -8.31
C THR A 38 6.17 -14.92 -7.81
N LEU A 39 5.14 -15.11 -8.64
CA LEU A 39 3.75 -15.02 -8.20
C LEU A 39 3.39 -16.10 -7.18
N ASP A 40 4.02 -17.27 -7.26
CA ASP A 40 3.83 -18.33 -6.26
C ASP A 40 4.36 -17.88 -4.90
N ASP A 41 5.53 -17.21 -4.85
CA ASP A 41 6.05 -16.63 -3.62
C ASP A 41 5.08 -15.60 -3.03
N VAL A 42 4.50 -14.73 -3.88
CA VAL A 42 3.51 -13.73 -3.44
C VAL A 42 2.29 -14.41 -2.82
N THR A 43 1.76 -15.45 -3.49
CA THR A 43 0.61 -16.19 -2.98
C THR A 43 0.92 -16.91 -1.67
N CYS A 44 2.06 -17.60 -1.61
CA CYS A 44 2.44 -18.39 -0.43
C CYS A 44 2.80 -17.52 0.78
N LEU A 45 3.44 -16.36 0.57
CA LEU A 45 3.97 -15.52 1.65
C LEU A 45 3.02 -14.41 2.09
N MET A 46 2.22 -13.87 1.17
CA MET A 46 1.36 -12.72 1.45
C MET A 46 -0.13 -13.07 1.45
N HIS A 47 -0.51 -14.23 0.90
CA HIS A 47 -1.90 -14.69 0.79
C HIS A 47 -2.82 -13.67 0.11
N ILE A 48 -2.30 -12.93 -0.88
CA ILE A 48 -3.06 -11.96 -1.67
C ILE A 48 -3.36 -12.51 -3.06
N PRO A 49 -4.51 -12.13 -3.67
CA PRO A 49 -4.91 -12.65 -4.98
C PRO A 49 -3.94 -12.24 -6.08
N ILE A 50 -3.55 -13.20 -6.89
CA ILE A 50 -2.71 -13.02 -8.08
C ILE A 50 -3.55 -13.03 -9.37
N GLU A 51 -4.80 -13.47 -9.28
CA GLU A 51 -5.75 -13.45 -10.37
C GLU A 51 -6.47 -12.09 -10.46
N GLY A 52 -7.02 -11.79 -11.62
CA GLY A 52 -7.73 -10.55 -11.88
C GLY A 52 -7.00 -9.62 -12.83
N ARG A 53 -7.60 -8.46 -13.07
CA ARG A 53 -7.01 -7.44 -13.96
C ARG A 53 -5.91 -6.66 -13.26
N MET A 54 -4.89 -6.28 -14.01
CA MET A 54 -3.92 -5.30 -13.54
C MET A 54 -4.57 -3.93 -13.49
N TRP A 55 -4.45 -3.25 -12.35
CA TRP A 55 -4.87 -1.87 -12.26
C TRP A 55 -3.79 -0.96 -12.84
N SER A 56 -4.20 -0.01 -13.65
CA SER A 56 -3.29 1.03 -14.15
C SER A 56 -4.00 2.38 -14.13
N HIS A 57 -3.26 3.40 -13.75
CA HIS A 57 -3.74 4.77 -13.80
C HIS A 57 -2.83 5.59 -14.72
N PRO A 58 -3.34 6.08 -15.86
CA PRO A 58 -2.51 6.68 -16.90
C PRO A 58 -2.03 8.09 -16.55
N LYS A 59 -2.59 8.73 -15.54
CA LYS A 59 -2.28 10.12 -15.17
C LYS A 59 -2.06 10.26 -13.66
N LYS A 60 -1.10 11.10 -13.31
CA LYS A 60 -0.93 11.55 -11.92
C LYS A 60 -2.21 12.26 -11.47
N MET A 61 -2.79 11.83 -10.35
CA MET A 61 -4.00 12.39 -9.80
C MET A 61 -3.76 13.81 -9.29
N SER A 62 -4.70 14.72 -9.56
CA SER A 62 -4.64 16.06 -9.00
C SER A 62 -4.97 16.04 -7.49
N ARG A 63 -4.53 17.06 -6.77
CA ARG A 63 -4.89 17.25 -5.37
C ARG A 63 -6.40 17.32 -5.15
N THR A 64 -7.09 18.00 -6.04
CA THR A 64 -8.56 18.15 -5.99
C THR A 64 -9.26 16.81 -6.12
N ASP A 65 -8.90 16.02 -7.15
CA ASP A 65 -9.49 14.70 -7.37
C ASP A 65 -9.21 13.76 -6.19
N GLY A 66 -7.99 13.79 -5.65
CA GLY A 66 -7.63 13.00 -4.46
C GLY A 66 -8.44 13.42 -3.23
N THR A 67 -8.66 14.73 -3.03
CA THR A 67 -9.49 15.24 -1.94
C THR A 67 -10.93 14.78 -2.09
N ASP A 68 -11.49 14.82 -3.29
CA ASP A 68 -12.86 14.37 -3.57
C ASP A 68 -13.03 12.87 -3.30
N LEU A 69 -12.03 12.06 -3.62
CA LEU A 69 -12.02 10.63 -3.26
C LEU A 69 -12.03 10.43 -1.74
N MET A 70 -11.23 11.18 -1.00
CA MET A 70 -11.21 11.09 0.47
C MET A 70 -12.55 11.47 1.08
N VAL A 71 -13.18 12.56 0.61
CA VAL A 71 -14.51 12.98 1.06
C VAL A 71 -15.55 11.89 0.74
N ARG A 72 -15.55 11.36 -0.47
CA ARG A 72 -16.52 10.37 -0.95
C ARG A 72 -16.38 9.02 -0.24
N HIS A 73 -15.16 8.51 -0.10
CA HIS A 73 -14.91 7.17 0.42
C HIS A 73 -14.76 7.12 1.94
N LEU A 74 -14.19 8.15 2.54
CA LEU A 74 -13.90 8.17 3.98
C LEU A 74 -14.79 9.16 4.75
N GLY A 75 -15.54 10.03 4.08
CA GLY A 75 -16.41 11.00 4.74
C GLY A 75 -15.67 12.09 5.52
N VAL A 76 -14.41 12.34 5.19
CA VAL A 76 -13.57 13.37 5.81
C VAL A 76 -13.95 14.74 5.29
N GLN A 77 -13.84 15.79 6.10
CA GLN A 77 -14.11 17.14 5.66
C GLN A 77 -13.02 17.62 4.69
N GLN A 78 -13.45 18.24 3.58
CA GLN A 78 -12.56 18.73 2.53
C GLN A 78 -11.44 19.65 3.05
N ALA A 79 -11.78 20.56 3.94
CA ALA A 79 -10.83 21.51 4.53
C ALA A 79 -9.72 20.82 5.36
N GLU A 80 -10.04 19.69 5.98
CA GLU A 80 -9.10 18.88 6.76
C GLU A 80 -8.16 18.09 5.83
N VAL A 81 -8.70 17.48 4.78
CA VAL A 81 -7.90 16.76 3.79
C VAL A 81 -6.90 17.68 3.11
N LEU A 82 -7.33 18.88 2.73
CA LEU A 82 -6.47 19.89 2.09
C LEU A 82 -5.29 20.32 2.97
N LYS A 83 -5.40 20.30 4.29
CA LYS A 83 -4.28 20.55 5.21
C LYS A 83 -3.26 19.42 5.23
N ASN A 84 -3.71 18.18 5.01
CA ASN A 84 -2.91 16.98 5.11
C ASN A 84 -2.35 16.49 3.77
N CYS A 85 -2.90 16.98 2.65
CA CYS A 85 -2.38 16.72 1.31
C CYS A 85 -1.33 17.76 0.92
N ASN A 86 -0.16 17.29 0.51
CA ASN A 86 0.91 18.19 0.06
C ASN A 86 0.58 18.78 -1.31
N GLU A 87 0.78 20.09 -1.47
CA GLU A 87 0.54 20.80 -2.74
C GLU A 87 1.46 20.34 -3.88
N GLU A 88 2.70 19.97 -3.55
CA GLU A 88 3.70 19.55 -4.54
C GLU A 88 3.44 18.16 -5.14
N TYR A 89 2.82 17.26 -4.37
CA TYR A 89 2.70 15.85 -4.75
C TYR A 89 1.35 15.46 -5.39
N GLY A 90 0.39 16.40 -5.44
CA GLY A 90 -0.93 16.13 -6.03
C GLY A 90 -1.82 15.27 -5.12
N GLY A 91 -2.41 14.21 -5.67
CA GLY A 91 -3.35 13.31 -4.96
C GLY A 91 -2.70 12.34 -3.98
N TYR A 92 -1.81 12.82 -3.12
CA TYR A 92 -1.12 12.02 -2.09
C TYR A 92 -1.52 12.47 -0.69
N ILE A 93 -1.57 11.51 0.23
CA ILE A 93 -1.74 11.75 1.66
C ILE A 93 -0.57 11.17 2.45
N SER A 94 -0.16 11.85 3.53
CA SER A 94 0.88 11.31 4.40
C SER A 94 0.38 10.10 5.21
N TYR A 95 1.27 9.12 5.46
CA TYR A 95 0.95 7.98 6.30
C TYR A 95 0.52 8.39 7.70
N LYS A 96 1.10 9.46 8.23
CA LYS A 96 0.72 10.00 9.55
C LYS A 96 -0.75 10.42 9.58
N ALA A 97 -1.17 11.23 8.61
CA ALA A 97 -2.55 11.71 8.53
C ALA A 97 -3.53 10.52 8.28
N LEU A 98 -3.17 9.61 7.39
CA LEU A 98 -4.00 8.42 7.13
C LEU A 98 -4.15 7.55 8.37
N ARG A 99 -3.11 7.40 9.17
CA ARG A 99 -3.14 6.68 10.45
C ARG A 99 -4.04 7.37 11.47
N GLU A 100 -3.98 8.70 11.56
CA GLU A 100 -4.84 9.48 12.44
C GLU A 100 -6.34 9.28 12.09
N TYR A 101 -6.69 9.26 10.79
CA TYR A 101 -8.05 8.93 10.35
C TYR A 101 -8.46 7.51 10.73
N TYR A 102 -7.61 6.55 10.42
CA TYR A 102 -7.84 5.15 10.75
C TYR A 102 -8.06 4.92 12.26
N GLU A 103 -7.20 5.48 13.12
CA GLU A 103 -7.34 5.40 14.58
C GLU A 103 -8.62 6.09 15.07
N GLY A 104 -8.97 7.24 14.51
CA GLY A 104 -10.21 7.96 14.80
C GLY A 104 -11.48 7.18 14.43
N TYR A 105 -11.46 6.40 13.35
CA TYR A 105 -12.58 5.52 12.99
C TYR A 105 -12.73 4.34 13.95
N ILE A 106 -11.61 3.73 14.41
CA ILE A 106 -11.65 2.67 15.44
C ILE A 106 -12.32 3.21 16.73
N ASP A 107 -11.87 4.35 17.20
CA ASP A 107 -12.41 4.97 18.42
C ASP A 107 -13.90 5.28 18.27
N SER A 108 -14.30 5.79 17.11
CA SER A 108 -15.71 6.10 16.81
C SER A 108 -16.55 4.83 16.73
N ALA A 109 -16.08 3.78 16.07
CA ALA A 109 -16.76 2.49 15.99
C ALA A 109 -16.92 1.86 17.37
N THR A 110 -15.88 1.89 18.19
CA THR A 110 -15.91 1.37 19.56
C THR A 110 -16.96 2.09 20.42
N ARG A 111 -17.03 3.43 20.32
CA ARG A 111 -18.04 4.21 21.07
C ARG A 111 -19.47 3.93 20.59
N LEU A 112 -19.69 3.76 19.29
CA LEU A 112 -21.01 3.48 18.71
C LEU A 112 -21.46 2.05 18.97
N SER A 113 -20.54 1.12 19.22
CA SER A 113 -20.83 -0.28 19.54
C SER A 113 -21.11 -0.51 21.02
N ASP A 114 -20.97 0.49 21.90
CA ASP A 114 -21.26 0.38 23.34
C ASP A 114 -22.78 0.25 23.54
N PRO A 115 -23.28 -0.83 24.20
CA PRO A 115 -24.71 -1.02 24.47
C PRO A 115 -25.35 0.13 25.24
N LYS A 116 -24.56 0.91 25.99
CA LYS A 116 -25.05 2.08 26.73
C LYS A 116 -25.27 3.31 25.83
N ASN A 117 -24.63 3.33 24.69
CA ASN A 117 -24.73 4.39 23.67
C ASN A 117 -25.32 3.85 22.37
N LEU A 118 -26.51 3.20 22.45
CA LEU A 118 -27.12 2.57 21.27
C LEU A 118 -27.29 3.62 20.16
N GLY A 119 -26.23 3.78 19.38
CA GLY A 119 -26.13 4.75 18.29
C GLY A 119 -26.91 4.29 17.06
N ASP A 120 -27.09 5.20 16.15
CA ASP A 120 -27.70 4.93 14.84
C ASP A 120 -26.92 3.82 14.11
N PRO A 121 -27.55 2.66 13.79
CA PRO A 121 -26.90 1.56 13.09
C PRO A 121 -26.29 1.99 11.73
N GLN A 122 -26.92 2.91 11.03
CA GLN A 122 -26.43 3.44 9.76
C GLN A 122 -25.13 4.25 9.95
N LYS A 123 -25.03 4.97 11.06
CA LYS A 123 -23.80 5.71 11.41
C LYS A 123 -22.65 4.75 11.72
N LEU A 124 -22.93 3.67 12.46
CA LEU A 124 -21.92 2.64 12.73
C LEU A 124 -21.41 2.00 11.44
N GLU A 125 -22.31 1.64 10.53
CA GLU A 125 -21.94 1.04 9.23
C GLU A 125 -21.06 1.98 8.39
N ARG A 126 -21.39 3.27 8.34
CA ARG A 126 -20.56 4.28 7.63
C ARG A 126 -19.16 4.39 8.23
N VAL A 127 -19.06 4.42 9.56
CA VAL A 127 -17.77 4.49 10.27
C VAL A 127 -16.94 3.23 10.03
N LEU A 128 -17.55 2.05 10.08
CA LEU A 128 -16.87 0.78 9.80
C LEU A 128 -16.40 0.71 8.33
N THR A 129 -17.21 1.19 7.40
CA THR A 129 -16.84 1.26 5.99
C THR A 129 -15.64 2.18 5.78
N ALA A 130 -15.64 3.37 6.38
CA ALA A 130 -14.52 4.31 6.31
C ALA A 130 -13.25 3.73 6.96
N TYR A 131 -13.41 3.05 8.10
CA TYR A 131 -12.32 2.34 8.78
C TYR A 131 -11.66 1.31 7.86
N VAL A 132 -12.45 0.41 7.26
CA VAL A 132 -11.90 -0.65 6.39
C VAL A 132 -11.23 -0.05 5.17
N LYS A 133 -11.81 0.98 4.54
CA LYS A 133 -11.20 1.66 3.39
C LYS A 133 -9.89 2.37 3.74
N SER A 134 -9.83 3.05 4.88
CA SER A 134 -8.61 3.72 5.33
C SER A 134 -7.50 2.71 5.69
N TYR A 135 -7.86 1.60 6.33
CA TYR A 135 -6.95 0.50 6.63
C TYR A 135 -6.40 -0.15 5.36
N PHE A 136 -7.27 -0.42 4.39
CA PHE A 136 -6.86 -0.96 3.10
C PHE A 136 -5.88 -0.03 2.38
N LEU A 137 -6.19 1.28 2.31
CA LEU A 137 -5.29 2.25 1.71
C LEU A 137 -3.92 2.25 2.41
N TYR A 138 -3.92 2.14 3.74
CA TYR A 138 -2.70 2.03 4.52
C TYR A 138 -1.90 0.75 4.19
N LEU A 139 -2.57 -0.41 4.06
CA LEU A 139 -1.94 -1.66 3.65
C LEU A 139 -1.33 -1.58 2.25
N VAL A 140 -2.08 -1.04 1.29
CA VAL A 140 -1.56 -0.88 -0.08
C VAL A 140 -0.30 -0.05 -0.07
N GLY A 141 -0.31 1.09 0.60
CA GLY A 141 0.84 1.99 0.61
C GLY A 141 2.04 1.47 1.41
N CYS A 142 1.81 0.81 2.54
CA CYS A 142 2.91 0.35 3.39
C CYS A 142 3.46 -1.02 3.01
N LEU A 143 2.60 -1.93 2.52
CA LEU A 143 2.97 -3.33 2.35
C LEU A 143 3.10 -3.73 0.88
N LEU A 144 2.17 -3.30 0.03
CA LEU A 144 2.09 -3.77 -1.35
C LEU A 144 2.90 -2.89 -2.30
N ILE A 145 2.65 -1.58 -2.27
CA ILE A 145 3.18 -0.60 -3.23
C ILE A 145 3.82 0.56 -2.44
N GLY A 146 4.75 0.21 -1.55
CA GLY A 146 5.46 1.20 -0.74
C GLY A 146 6.31 2.15 -1.59
N ASP A 147 6.06 3.46 -1.51
CA ASP A 147 6.89 4.45 -2.17
C ASP A 147 8.28 4.57 -1.51
N LYS A 148 9.28 4.94 -2.31
CA LYS A 148 10.68 5.16 -1.87
C LYS A 148 10.82 6.16 -0.73
N SER A 149 9.93 7.15 -0.66
CA SER A 149 9.92 8.15 0.39
C SER A 149 9.41 7.63 1.72
N ASN A 150 8.65 6.53 1.73
CA ASN A 150 7.95 5.99 2.89
C ASN A 150 7.16 7.03 3.70
N LYS A 151 6.67 8.09 3.05
CA LYS A 151 5.99 9.20 3.71
C LYS A 151 4.55 9.40 3.28
N CYS A 152 4.23 9.07 2.04
CA CYS A 152 2.93 9.35 1.43
C CYS A 152 2.42 8.16 0.62
N ILE A 153 1.11 8.10 0.45
CA ILE A 153 0.43 7.16 -0.44
C ILE A 153 -0.46 7.90 -1.43
N GLU A 154 -0.56 7.37 -2.64
CA GLU A 154 -1.49 7.88 -3.66
C GLU A 154 -2.94 7.55 -3.30
N LEU A 155 -3.78 8.56 -3.33
CA LEU A 155 -5.22 8.42 -3.08
C LEU A 155 -5.96 7.72 -4.23
N VAL A 156 -5.31 7.60 -5.38
CA VAL A 156 -5.86 6.95 -6.56
C VAL A 156 -6.25 5.49 -6.32
N TYR A 157 -5.65 4.81 -5.36
CA TYR A 157 -6.06 3.45 -4.98
C TYR A 157 -7.48 3.36 -4.42
N LEU A 158 -8.06 4.46 -3.95
CA LEU A 158 -9.47 4.51 -3.54
C LEU A 158 -10.43 4.27 -4.71
N THR A 159 -10.02 4.52 -5.94
CA THR A 159 -10.84 4.23 -7.14
C THR A 159 -11.14 2.74 -7.32
N THR A 160 -10.28 1.86 -6.78
CA THR A 160 -10.51 0.41 -6.82
C THR A 160 -11.68 -0.03 -5.93
N MET A 161 -12.19 0.88 -5.09
CA MET A 161 -13.30 0.64 -4.16
C MET A 161 -14.59 1.36 -4.57
N GLU A 162 -14.69 1.92 -5.77
CA GLU A 162 -15.88 2.62 -6.23
C GLU A 162 -17.10 1.68 -6.26
N ASP A 163 -16.90 0.43 -6.67
CA ASP A 163 -17.93 -0.62 -6.66
C ASP A 163 -18.03 -1.36 -5.30
N GLY A 164 -17.54 -0.74 -4.23
CA GLY A 164 -17.46 -1.34 -2.90
C GLY A 164 -16.38 -2.42 -2.79
N TYR A 165 -16.48 -3.26 -1.76
CA TYR A 165 -15.47 -4.31 -1.50
C TYR A 165 -15.43 -5.40 -2.58
N ALA A 166 -16.57 -5.67 -3.24
CA ALA A 166 -16.62 -6.64 -4.34
C ALA A 166 -15.75 -6.22 -5.53
N GLY A 167 -15.62 -4.91 -5.78
CA GLY A 167 -14.76 -4.39 -6.84
C GLY A 167 -13.28 -4.68 -6.63
N MET A 168 -12.84 -4.78 -5.37
CA MET A 168 -11.44 -5.05 -5.03
C MET A 168 -10.98 -6.45 -5.48
N HIS A 169 -11.87 -7.44 -5.48
CA HIS A 169 -11.56 -8.80 -5.92
C HIS A 169 -11.30 -8.90 -7.43
N ASN A 170 -11.66 -7.88 -8.20
CA ASN A 170 -11.41 -7.87 -9.64
C ASN A 170 -9.95 -7.56 -10.01
N TYR A 171 -9.13 -7.21 -9.03
CA TYR A 171 -7.73 -6.81 -9.26
C TYR A 171 -6.74 -7.86 -8.78
N SER A 172 -5.69 -8.06 -9.59
CA SER A 172 -4.52 -8.87 -9.25
C SER A 172 -3.58 -8.08 -8.33
N TRP A 173 -3.90 -7.98 -7.05
CA TRP A 173 -3.09 -7.23 -6.08
C TRP A 173 -1.68 -7.80 -5.96
N GLY A 174 -1.55 -9.13 -5.97
CA GLY A 174 -0.25 -9.78 -5.94
C GLY A 174 0.56 -9.53 -7.20
N GLY A 175 -0.08 -9.58 -8.37
CA GLY A 175 0.57 -9.25 -9.63
C GLY A 175 1.07 -7.80 -9.68
N MET A 176 0.26 -6.85 -9.20
CA MET A 176 0.65 -5.45 -9.11
C MET A 176 1.82 -5.24 -8.14
N THR A 177 1.77 -5.89 -6.98
CA THR A 177 2.83 -5.82 -5.97
C THR A 177 4.16 -6.31 -6.54
N LEU A 178 4.15 -7.44 -7.25
CA LEU A 178 5.35 -8.02 -7.86
C LEU A 178 5.88 -7.13 -8.99
N ALA A 179 5.01 -6.66 -9.88
CA ALA A 179 5.39 -5.78 -10.97
C ALA A 179 6.01 -4.46 -10.46
N TYR A 180 5.42 -3.88 -9.41
CA TYR A 180 5.96 -2.67 -8.79
C TYR A 180 7.29 -2.92 -8.10
N LEU A 181 7.46 -4.05 -7.42
CA LEU A 181 8.74 -4.45 -6.83
C LEU A 181 9.83 -4.58 -7.90
N TYR A 182 9.54 -5.23 -9.04
CA TYR A 182 10.48 -5.37 -10.15
C TYR A 182 10.88 -4.02 -10.73
N HIS A 183 9.92 -3.12 -10.92
CA HIS A 183 10.19 -1.76 -11.35
C HIS A 183 11.12 -1.03 -10.37
N CYS A 184 10.85 -1.11 -9.07
CA CYS A 184 11.69 -0.49 -8.04
C CYS A 184 13.10 -1.09 -7.98
N LEU A 185 13.24 -2.41 -8.15
CA LEU A 185 14.53 -3.07 -8.22
C LEU A 185 15.34 -2.66 -9.45
N ALA A 186 14.69 -2.57 -10.61
CA ALA A 186 15.32 -2.10 -11.84
C ALA A 186 15.85 -0.67 -11.68
N GLU A 187 15.06 0.23 -11.07
CA GLU A 187 15.52 1.59 -10.80
C GLU A 187 16.64 1.64 -9.75
N ALA A 188 16.55 0.83 -8.69
CA ALA A 188 17.55 0.80 -7.63
C ALA A 188 18.88 0.14 -8.06
N SER A 189 18.86 -0.66 -9.13
CA SER A 189 20.07 -1.26 -9.72
C SER A 189 20.90 -0.28 -10.55
N LEU A 190 20.32 0.85 -10.96
CA LEU A 190 21.03 1.88 -11.71
C LEU A 190 22.03 2.62 -10.81
N PRO A 191 23.15 3.14 -11.40
CA PRO A 191 24.13 3.91 -10.64
C PRO A 191 23.52 5.10 -9.89
N GLY A 192 23.90 5.29 -8.64
CA GLY A 192 23.44 6.37 -7.76
C GLY A 192 22.87 5.83 -6.44
N ASP A 193 22.77 6.68 -5.44
CA ASP A 193 22.15 6.34 -4.14
C ASP A 193 20.61 6.41 -4.28
N ARG A 194 20.02 5.32 -4.71
CA ARG A 194 18.56 5.21 -4.88
C ARG A 194 17.98 4.32 -3.79
N ALA A 195 17.03 4.86 -3.05
CA ALA A 195 16.27 4.07 -2.09
C ALA A 195 15.41 3.03 -2.83
N LEU A 196 15.31 1.82 -2.26
CA LEU A 196 14.42 0.78 -2.76
C LEU A 196 12.99 1.06 -2.31
N GLY A 197 12.05 1.07 -3.24
CA GLY A 197 10.61 1.04 -3.01
C GLY A 197 10.04 -0.38 -3.20
N GLY A 198 8.71 -0.48 -3.13
CA GLY A 198 8.01 -1.75 -3.31
C GLY A 198 7.91 -2.59 -2.03
N SER A 199 7.40 -3.80 -2.17
CA SER A 199 7.21 -4.72 -1.03
C SER A 199 8.53 -5.36 -0.60
N VAL A 200 9.29 -4.67 0.24
CA VAL A 200 10.55 -5.17 0.80
C VAL A 200 10.34 -6.46 1.62
N THR A 201 9.14 -6.65 2.17
CA THR A 201 8.78 -7.86 2.91
C THR A 201 8.94 -9.13 2.07
N LEU A 202 8.58 -9.07 0.77
CA LEU A 202 8.77 -10.20 -0.14
C LEU A 202 10.24 -10.60 -0.31
N LEU A 203 11.14 -9.62 -0.33
CA LEU A 203 12.58 -9.89 -0.46
C LEU A 203 13.18 -10.54 0.79
N THR A 204 12.63 -10.24 1.97
CA THR A 204 13.19 -10.69 3.24
C THR A 204 12.70 -12.07 3.64
N VAL A 205 11.43 -12.35 3.46
CA VAL A 205 10.87 -13.66 3.83
C VAL A 205 11.46 -14.77 2.96
N ARG A 206 11.66 -14.51 1.65
CA ARG A 206 12.29 -15.49 0.77
C ARG A 206 13.74 -15.79 1.13
N ASN A 207 14.51 -14.79 1.56
CA ASN A 207 15.91 -14.98 1.94
C ASN A 207 16.09 -15.73 3.28
N CYS A 208 15.03 -15.89 4.09
CA CYS A 208 15.06 -16.68 5.32
C CYS A 208 14.83 -18.18 5.08
N HIS A 209 14.46 -18.59 3.85
CA HIS A 209 14.20 -19.98 3.47
C HIS A 209 15.28 -20.58 2.55
N ILE A 210 16.40 -19.87 2.36
CA ILE A 210 17.64 -20.33 1.72
C ILE A 210 18.69 -20.52 2.78
#